data_f73c9ed5cf9449d94b12dbd42ceefcea
#
_entry.id   f73c9ed5cf9449d94b12dbd42ceefcea
#
_cell.length_a   1.000
_cell.length_b   1.000
_cell.length_c   1.000
_cell.angle_alpha   90.00
_cell.angle_beta   90.00
_cell.angle_gamma   90.00
#
_symmetry.space_group_name_H-M   'P 1'
#
loop_
_entity.id
_entity.type
_entity.pdbx_description
1 polymer ?
#
loop_
_entity_poly.entity_id
_entity_poly.type
_entity_poly.pdbx_seq_one_letter_code
_entity_poly.pdbx_strand_id
1 'polypeptide(L)'
;MIISKVLNNNVVISEENHQEVVLMGCGLAFGCKAGDDIRDNLIEKKYVLSENKRELLLELPADIIEMADKIITYAHAKINKKLQDGAFLAMADHLYGVVLRVQDHFFMKNFLMWDIKRFFPDEFEVGKYANQLLGGYLGQDLPLDEAGFMALTIVNAELDNGNVAAQDLTQLIEEIMTIVKYSLEISLDDEDIYVQRFITHLKFFCERVLTDTGHQELDDNDMFDLLKIKYPSAYETTTKITQYLKQTRNYQTSDDEQMYLTIHLSRMKRKVNEN
;
A
#
# COMPACT_ATOMS: atom_id res chain seq x y z
N MET A 1 -21.73 -28.10 6.15
CA MET A 1 -21.99 -26.63 6.08
C MET A 1 -22.89 -26.35 4.89
N ILE A 2 -23.71 -25.29 4.95
CA ILE A 2 -24.65 -24.95 3.87
C ILE A 2 -24.08 -23.76 3.07
N ILE A 3 -24.17 -23.84 1.75
CA ILE A 3 -23.78 -22.76 0.86
C ILE A 3 -24.72 -21.57 1.03
N SER A 4 -24.23 -20.43 1.46
CA SER A 4 -24.99 -19.17 1.51
C SER A 4 -25.01 -18.50 0.12
N LYS A 5 -23.87 -18.53 -0.59
CA LYS A 5 -23.73 -18.00 -1.95
C LYS A 5 -22.63 -18.72 -2.72
N VAL A 6 -22.87 -19.00 -4.00
CA VAL A 6 -21.85 -19.47 -4.93
C VAL A 6 -21.25 -18.27 -5.63
N LEU A 7 -19.91 -18.13 -5.57
CA LEU A 7 -19.18 -17.09 -6.30
C LEU A 7 -18.71 -17.59 -7.66
N ASN A 8 -18.16 -18.81 -7.69
CA ASN A 8 -17.83 -19.55 -8.91
C ASN A 8 -17.78 -21.05 -8.62
N ASN A 9 -17.29 -21.87 -9.55
CA ASN A 9 -17.23 -23.34 -9.39
C ASN A 9 -16.29 -23.80 -8.25
N ASN A 10 -15.40 -22.95 -7.77
CA ASN A 10 -14.35 -23.29 -6.80
C ASN A 10 -14.49 -22.53 -5.48
N VAL A 11 -15.37 -21.50 -5.41
CA VAL A 11 -15.47 -20.58 -4.28
C VAL A 11 -16.90 -20.39 -3.86
N VAL A 12 -17.19 -20.58 -2.59
CA VAL A 12 -18.51 -20.34 -1.98
C VAL A 12 -18.38 -19.53 -0.69
N ILE A 13 -19.46 -18.86 -0.32
CA ILE A 13 -19.67 -18.29 1.00
C ILE A 13 -20.56 -19.24 1.79
N SER A 14 -20.19 -19.49 3.02
CA SER A 14 -20.95 -20.27 4.01
C SER A 14 -20.92 -19.57 5.36
N GLU A 15 -21.66 -20.12 6.32
CA GLU A 15 -21.66 -19.66 7.72
C GLU A 15 -21.17 -20.78 8.63
N GLU A 16 -20.27 -20.45 9.54
CA GLU A 16 -19.78 -21.34 10.58
C GLU A 16 -19.66 -20.58 11.92
N ASN A 17 -20.26 -21.10 12.99
CA ASN A 17 -20.27 -20.48 14.30
C ASN A 17 -20.73 -19.00 14.30
N HIS A 18 -21.74 -18.66 13.52
CA HIS A 18 -22.24 -17.29 13.32
C HIS A 18 -21.22 -16.33 12.67
N GLN A 19 -20.20 -16.87 12.01
CA GLN A 19 -19.27 -16.10 11.22
C GLN A 19 -19.33 -16.55 9.77
N GLU A 20 -19.35 -15.59 8.84
CA GLU A 20 -19.25 -15.93 7.43
C GLU A 20 -17.82 -16.34 7.07
N VAL A 21 -17.73 -17.36 6.24
CA VAL A 21 -16.48 -17.93 5.76
C VAL A 21 -16.50 -18.06 4.23
N VAL A 22 -15.40 -17.76 3.61
CA VAL A 22 -15.13 -18.12 2.21
C VAL A 22 -14.48 -19.48 2.20
N LEU A 23 -15.06 -20.41 1.47
CA LEU A 23 -14.53 -21.74 1.29
C LEU A 23 -14.10 -21.91 -0.16
N MET A 24 -12.90 -22.44 -0.35
CA MET A 24 -12.30 -22.62 -1.66
C MET A 24 -11.83 -24.08 -1.82
N GLY A 25 -11.97 -24.57 -3.03
CA GLY A 25 -11.51 -25.90 -3.40
C GLY A 25 -11.91 -26.26 -4.82
N CYS A 26 -11.09 -27.08 -5.48
CA CYS A 26 -11.31 -27.47 -6.87
C CYS A 26 -12.67 -28.16 -7.04
N GLY A 27 -13.56 -27.55 -7.84
CA GLY A 27 -14.91 -28.07 -8.12
C GLY A 27 -15.85 -28.09 -6.90
N LEU A 28 -15.51 -27.39 -5.80
CA LEU A 28 -16.28 -27.34 -4.55
C LEU A 28 -17.75 -26.97 -4.79
N ALA A 29 -18.00 -26.05 -5.69
CA ALA A 29 -19.33 -25.52 -6.00
C ALA A 29 -19.87 -26.00 -7.37
N PHE A 30 -19.17 -26.92 -8.02
CA PHE A 30 -19.62 -27.39 -9.35
C PHE A 30 -21.00 -28.03 -9.30
N GLY A 31 -21.96 -27.41 -10.01
CA GLY A 31 -23.35 -27.83 -10.03
C GLY A 31 -24.15 -27.52 -8.77
N CYS A 32 -23.56 -26.79 -7.80
CA CYS A 32 -24.22 -26.42 -6.56
C CYS A 32 -24.87 -25.02 -6.66
N LYS A 33 -25.84 -24.79 -5.77
CA LYS A 33 -26.53 -23.49 -5.59
C LYS A 33 -26.62 -23.13 -4.10
N ALA A 34 -27.02 -21.90 -3.82
CA ALA A 34 -27.32 -21.50 -2.44
C ALA A 34 -28.38 -22.42 -1.82
N GLY A 35 -28.12 -22.87 -0.61
CA GLY A 35 -28.94 -23.82 0.15
C GLY A 35 -28.48 -25.28 0.06
N ASP A 36 -27.56 -25.62 -0.86
CA ASP A 36 -26.99 -26.96 -0.96
C ASP A 36 -25.94 -27.22 0.11
N ASP A 37 -25.75 -28.50 0.47
CA ASP A 37 -24.70 -28.92 1.40
C ASP A 37 -23.33 -28.87 0.74
N ILE A 38 -22.35 -28.36 1.48
CA ILE A 38 -20.95 -28.32 1.05
C ILE A 38 -20.34 -29.71 1.23
N ARG A 39 -19.59 -30.13 0.23
CA ARG A 39 -18.77 -31.34 0.28
C ARG A 39 -17.48 -31.06 1.03
N ASP A 40 -17.46 -31.31 2.34
CA ASP A 40 -16.33 -30.98 3.23
C ASP A 40 -14.98 -31.52 2.74
N ASN A 41 -14.99 -32.68 2.06
CA ASN A 41 -13.78 -33.29 1.49
C ASN A 41 -13.18 -32.51 0.28
N LEU A 42 -13.88 -31.54 -0.26
CA LEU A 42 -13.41 -30.65 -1.34
C LEU A 42 -12.95 -29.31 -0.83
N ILE A 43 -13.09 -29.02 0.47
CA ILE A 43 -12.60 -27.77 1.06
C ILE A 43 -11.08 -27.86 1.18
N GLU A 44 -10.37 -27.03 0.41
CA GLU A 44 -8.92 -26.91 0.46
C GLU A 44 -8.49 -25.77 1.37
N LYS A 45 -9.28 -24.68 1.38
CA LYS A 45 -8.98 -23.47 2.14
C LYS A 45 -10.24 -22.84 2.70
N LYS A 46 -10.04 -22.10 3.81
CA LYS A 46 -11.08 -21.39 4.49
C LYS A 46 -10.56 -20.04 4.98
N TYR A 47 -11.30 -18.98 4.68
CA TYR A 47 -11.01 -17.61 5.12
C TYR A 47 -12.19 -17.07 5.91
N VAL A 48 -11.95 -16.55 7.11
CA VAL A 48 -12.99 -15.96 7.96
C VAL A 48 -13.23 -14.50 7.50
N LEU A 49 -14.49 -14.14 7.30
CA LEU A 49 -14.90 -12.79 6.96
C LEU A 49 -15.34 -12.03 8.21
N SER A 50 -14.86 -10.79 8.36
CA SER A 50 -15.48 -9.84 9.28
C SER A 50 -16.71 -9.20 8.62
N GLU A 51 -17.71 -8.79 9.44
CA GLU A 51 -18.99 -8.26 8.95
C GLU A 51 -18.85 -7.15 7.87
N ASN A 52 -17.85 -6.27 8.00
CA ASN A 52 -17.63 -5.16 7.08
C ASN A 52 -16.99 -5.57 5.73
N LYS A 53 -16.58 -6.83 5.57
CA LYS A 53 -15.83 -7.30 4.38
C LYS A 53 -16.69 -8.12 3.41
N ARG A 54 -17.92 -8.42 3.80
CA ARG A 54 -18.84 -9.20 2.97
C ARG A 54 -19.24 -8.46 1.70
N GLU A 55 -19.66 -7.20 1.83
CA GLU A 55 -20.12 -6.40 0.69
C GLU A 55 -19.02 -6.30 -0.37
N LEU A 56 -17.79 -6.00 0.05
CA LEU A 56 -16.62 -5.95 -0.82
C LEU A 56 -16.43 -7.26 -1.59
N LEU A 57 -16.44 -8.42 -0.90
CA LEU A 57 -16.25 -9.71 -1.56
C LEU A 57 -17.34 -10.02 -2.59
N LEU A 58 -18.58 -9.56 -2.35
CA LEU A 58 -19.70 -9.78 -3.26
C LEU A 58 -19.63 -8.96 -4.54
N GLU A 59 -18.87 -7.88 -4.55
CA GLU A 59 -18.65 -7.00 -5.70
C GLU A 59 -17.45 -7.45 -6.55
N LEU A 60 -16.54 -8.27 -5.99
CA LEU A 60 -15.34 -8.70 -6.67
C LEU A 60 -15.63 -9.74 -7.77
N PRO A 61 -15.03 -9.59 -8.96
CA PRO A 61 -15.09 -10.63 -10.00
C PRO A 61 -14.45 -11.94 -9.52
N ALA A 62 -15.06 -13.07 -9.93
CA ALA A 62 -14.59 -14.40 -9.54
C ALA A 62 -13.12 -14.66 -9.91
N ASP A 63 -12.68 -14.18 -11.08
CA ASP A 63 -11.30 -14.32 -11.55
C ASP A 63 -10.30 -13.60 -10.63
N ILE A 64 -10.68 -12.45 -10.09
CA ILE A 64 -9.86 -11.68 -9.11
C ILE A 64 -9.74 -12.46 -7.80
N ILE A 65 -10.83 -13.07 -7.35
CA ILE A 65 -10.85 -13.91 -6.14
C ILE A 65 -9.91 -15.11 -6.30
N GLU A 66 -9.96 -15.82 -7.44
CA GLU A 66 -9.05 -16.93 -7.74
C GLU A 66 -7.58 -16.48 -7.87
N MET A 67 -7.37 -15.31 -8.45
CA MET A 67 -6.03 -14.75 -8.58
C MET A 67 -5.43 -14.40 -7.22
N ALA A 68 -6.20 -13.76 -6.34
CA ALA A 68 -5.78 -13.47 -4.97
C ALA A 68 -5.40 -14.76 -4.22
N ASP A 69 -6.17 -15.83 -4.36
CA ASP A 69 -5.86 -17.11 -3.75
C ASP A 69 -4.52 -17.69 -4.24
N LYS A 70 -4.27 -17.66 -5.55
CA LYS A 70 -2.97 -18.09 -6.12
C LYS A 70 -1.81 -17.28 -5.56
N ILE A 71 -1.99 -15.96 -5.42
CA ILE A 71 -0.96 -15.06 -4.88
C ILE A 71 -0.69 -15.36 -3.41
N ILE A 72 -1.73 -15.50 -2.58
CA ILE A 72 -1.57 -15.83 -1.16
C ILE A 72 -0.95 -17.21 -0.98
N THR A 73 -1.30 -18.17 -1.82
CA THR A 73 -0.66 -19.51 -1.81
C THR A 73 0.83 -19.41 -2.13
N TYR A 74 1.19 -18.61 -3.13
CA TYR A 74 2.59 -18.38 -3.48
C TYR A 74 3.33 -17.63 -2.35
N ALA A 75 2.68 -16.65 -1.71
CA ALA A 75 3.22 -15.95 -0.56
C ALA A 75 3.55 -16.90 0.60
N HIS A 76 2.62 -17.79 0.97
CA HIS A 76 2.87 -18.80 2.01
C HIS A 76 4.03 -19.76 1.69
N ALA A 77 4.26 -20.04 0.42
CA ALA A 77 5.38 -20.90 -0.01
C ALA A 77 6.73 -20.15 -0.01
N LYS A 78 6.70 -18.83 -0.22
CA LYS A 78 7.89 -17.99 -0.40
C LYS A 78 8.34 -17.31 0.88
N ILE A 79 7.40 -16.87 1.71
CA ILE A 79 7.65 -16.05 2.91
C ILE A 79 7.53 -16.93 4.14
N ASN A 80 8.57 -16.93 4.99
CA ASN A 80 8.58 -17.70 6.24
C ASN A 80 7.91 -16.94 7.40
N LYS A 81 6.78 -16.30 7.13
CA LYS A 81 5.98 -15.52 8.09
C LYS A 81 4.51 -15.92 7.96
N LYS A 82 3.77 -15.81 9.06
CA LYS A 82 2.33 -16.02 9.04
C LYS A 82 1.62 -14.77 8.55
N LEU A 83 0.71 -14.93 7.63
CA LEU A 83 -0.17 -13.87 7.17
C LEU A 83 -1.48 -13.88 7.99
N GLN A 84 -2.04 -12.70 8.20
CA GLN A 84 -3.37 -12.54 8.81
C GLN A 84 -4.45 -13.12 7.90
N ASP A 85 -5.55 -13.59 8.48
CA ASP A 85 -6.70 -14.13 7.73
C ASP A 85 -7.28 -13.12 6.72
N GLY A 86 -7.09 -11.82 6.96
CA GLY A 86 -7.51 -10.74 6.06
C GLY A 86 -6.64 -10.54 4.81
N ALA A 87 -5.45 -11.16 4.73
CA ALA A 87 -4.50 -10.98 3.62
C ALA A 87 -5.10 -11.30 2.25
N PHE A 88 -5.87 -12.37 2.18
CA PHE A 88 -6.56 -12.80 0.96
C PHE A 88 -7.49 -11.70 0.42
N LEU A 89 -8.34 -11.14 1.27
CA LEU A 89 -9.31 -10.13 0.86
C LEU A 89 -8.62 -8.79 0.54
N ALA A 90 -7.60 -8.41 1.32
CA ALA A 90 -6.81 -7.21 1.04
C ALA A 90 -6.10 -7.30 -0.33
N MET A 91 -5.58 -8.48 -0.68
CA MET A 91 -4.99 -8.70 -2.01
C MET A 91 -6.05 -8.64 -3.11
N ALA A 92 -7.22 -9.26 -2.91
CA ALA A 92 -8.30 -9.24 -3.90
C ALA A 92 -8.82 -7.83 -4.16
N ASP A 93 -9.00 -7.03 -3.11
CA ASP A 93 -9.39 -5.62 -3.20
C ASP A 93 -8.34 -4.79 -3.96
N HIS A 94 -7.06 -4.97 -3.61
CA HIS A 94 -5.98 -4.28 -4.31
C HIS A 94 -5.93 -4.62 -5.81
N LEU A 95 -6.02 -5.90 -6.17
CA LEU A 95 -6.05 -6.35 -7.58
C LEU A 95 -7.21 -5.71 -8.33
N TYR A 96 -8.40 -5.70 -7.74
CA TYR A 96 -9.58 -5.09 -8.36
C TYR A 96 -9.42 -3.57 -8.51
N GLY A 97 -8.86 -2.89 -7.51
CA GLY A 97 -8.50 -1.48 -7.61
C GLY A 97 -7.54 -1.18 -8.76
N VAL A 98 -6.55 -2.06 -9.02
CA VAL A 98 -5.67 -1.92 -10.19
C VAL A 98 -6.44 -2.09 -11.48
N VAL A 99 -7.36 -3.06 -11.59
CA VAL A 99 -8.22 -3.24 -12.78
C VAL A 99 -8.98 -1.97 -13.10
N LEU A 100 -9.59 -1.32 -12.10
CA LEU A 100 -10.32 -0.07 -12.29
C LEU A 100 -9.40 1.07 -12.74
N ARG A 101 -8.22 1.23 -12.12
CA ARG A 101 -7.25 2.25 -12.51
C ARG A 101 -6.71 2.06 -13.93
N VAL A 102 -6.51 0.82 -14.35
CA VAL A 102 -6.09 0.50 -15.72
C VAL A 102 -7.14 0.95 -16.75
N GLN A 103 -8.42 0.78 -16.45
CA GLN A 103 -9.51 1.26 -17.30
C GLN A 103 -9.48 2.80 -17.45
N ASP A 104 -9.11 3.50 -16.40
CA ASP A 104 -8.97 4.95 -16.37
C ASP A 104 -7.60 5.45 -16.90
N HIS A 105 -6.71 4.56 -17.35
CA HIS A 105 -5.34 4.85 -17.77
C HIS A 105 -4.52 5.58 -16.70
N PHE A 106 -4.80 5.30 -15.43
CA PHE A 106 -4.13 5.91 -14.30
C PHE A 106 -3.23 4.91 -13.58
N PHE A 107 -1.94 5.23 -13.46
CA PHE A 107 -0.98 4.45 -12.69
C PHE A 107 -0.34 5.32 -11.61
N MET A 108 -0.24 4.77 -10.41
CA MET A 108 0.43 5.41 -9.29
C MET A 108 1.91 5.07 -9.28
N LYS A 109 2.74 6.01 -8.84
CA LYS A 109 4.17 5.80 -8.66
C LYS A 109 4.46 5.36 -7.24
N ASN A 110 5.26 4.30 -7.08
CA ASN A 110 5.67 3.81 -5.76
C ASN A 110 7.04 4.39 -5.37
N PHE A 111 7.03 5.42 -4.54
CA PHE A 111 8.25 6.08 -4.07
C PHE A 111 9.06 5.24 -3.08
N LEU A 112 8.49 4.16 -2.54
CA LEU A 112 9.20 3.23 -1.64
C LEU A 112 9.81 2.03 -2.38
N MET A 113 9.80 2.01 -3.71
CA MET A 113 10.26 0.87 -4.51
C MET A 113 11.66 0.39 -4.12
N TRP A 114 12.59 1.30 -3.86
CA TRP A 114 13.94 0.95 -3.44
C TRP A 114 13.97 0.27 -2.07
N ASP A 115 13.22 0.82 -1.10
CA ASP A 115 13.10 0.25 0.26
C ASP A 115 12.42 -1.11 0.24
N ILE A 116 11.37 -1.27 -0.56
CA ILE A 116 10.65 -2.54 -0.72
C ILE A 116 11.60 -3.62 -1.24
N LYS A 117 12.35 -3.33 -2.31
CA LYS A 117 13.32 -4.27 -2.88
C LYS A 117 14.42 -4.66 -1.89
N ARG A 118 14.83 -3.74 -1.04
CA ARG A 118 15.93 -3.93 -0.09
C ARG A 118 15.50 -4.63 1.19
N PHE A 119 14.37 -4.24 1.76
CA PHE A 119 13.94 -4.69 3.10
C PHE A 119 12.91 -5.80 3.06
N PHE A 120 12.20 -5.96 1.92
CA PHE A 120 11.14 -6.93 1.71
C PHE A 120 11.33 -7.68 0.38
N PRO A 121 12.51 -8.30 0.15
CA PRO A 121 12.81 -8.91 -1.15
C PRO A 121 11.90 -10.09 -1.49
N ASP A 122 11.49 -10.91 -0.51
CA ASP A 122 10.61 -12.04 -0.72
C ASP A 122 9.18 -11.61 -1.00
N GLU A 123 8.70 -10.60 -0.27
CA GLU A 123 7.39 -9.97 -0.49
C GLU A 123 7.35 -9.25 -1.85
N PHE A 124 8.46 -8.65 -2.28
CA PHE A 124 8.57 -8.06 -3.61
C PHE A 124 8.53 -9.12 -4.73
N GLU A 125 9.12 -10.30 -4.52
CA GLU A 125 8.96 -11.43 -5.46
C GLU A 125 7.49 -11.86 -5.58
N VAL A 126 6.74 -11.88 -4.45
CA VAL A 126 5.29 -12.13 -4.48
C VAL A 126 4.56 -11.01 -5.24
N GLY A 127 4.93 -9.76 -5.03
CA GLY A 127 4.38 -8.62 -5.76
C GLY A 127 4.63 -8.72 -7.27
N LYS A 128 5.82 -9.13 -7.70
CA LYS A 128 6.11 -9.36 -9.13
C LYS A 128 5.27 -10.49 -9.72
N TYR A 129 5.11 -11.59 -8.99
CA TYR A 129 4.25 -12.69 -9.40
C TYR A 129 2.79 -12.23 -9.56
N ALA A 130 2.28 -11.45 -8.61
CA ALA A 130 0.94 -10.87 -8.68
C ALA A 130 0.78 -9.92 -9.89
N ASN A 131 1.77 -9.06 -10.12
CA ASN A 131 1.80 -8.13 -11.25
C ASN A 131 1.76 -8.86 -12.60
N GLN A 132 2.51 -9.95 -12.73
CA GLN A 132 2.54 -10.79 -13.92
C GLN A 132 1.20 -11.49 -14.16
N LEU A 133 0.57 -12.05 -13.11
CA LEU A 133 -0.74 -12.69 -13.21
C LEU A 133 -1.81 -11.70 -13.67
N LEU A 134 -1.84 -10.52 -13.04
CA LEU A 134 -2.82 -9.48 -13.35
C LEU A 134 -2.59 -8.90 -14.75
N GLY A 135 -1.34 -8.66 -15.15
CA GLY A 135 -0.99 -8.23 -16.51
C GLY A 135 -1.44 -9.24 -17.57
N GLY A 136 -1.25 -10.55 -17.31
CA GLY A 136 -1.76 -11.62 -18.17
C GLY A 136 -3.29 -11.61 -18.28
N TYR A 137 -4.00 -11.36 -17.20
CA TYR A 137 -5.46 -11.24 -17.19
C TYR A 137 -5.96 -10.01 -17.98
N LEU A 138 -5.26 -8.87 -17.84
CA LEU A 138 -5.59 -7.62 -18.53
C LEU A 138 -5.08 -7.56 -19.97
N GLY A 139 -4.23 -8.51 -20.39
CA GLY A 139 -3.64 -8.53 -21.73
C GLY A 139 -2.63 -7.42 -21.99
N GLN A 140 -2.04 -6.84 -20.95
CA GLN A 140 -1.02 -5.78 -21.05
C GLN A 140 -0.01 -5.85 -19.90
N ASP A 141 1.18 -5.33 -20.14
CA ASP A 141 2.19 -5.18 -19.09
C ASP A 141 1.80 -4.05 -18.12
N LEU A 142 1.93 -4.33 -16.84
CA LEU A 142 1.69 -3.33 -15.79
C LEU A 142 3.03 -2.73 -15.32
N PRO A 143 3.03 -1.45 -14.88
CA PRO A 143 4.19 -0.84 -14.27
C PRO A 143 4.71 -1.65 -13.08
N LEU A 144 6.02 -1.65 -12.86
CA LEU A 144 6.64 -2.36 -11.75
C LEU A 144 6.22 -1.78 -10.39
N ASP A 145 5.77 -0.53 -10.38
CA ASP A 145 5.21 0.14 -9.21
C ASP A 145 4.04 -0.63 -8.60
N GLU A 146 3.18 -1.23 -9.41
CA GLU A 146 2.07 -2.06 -8.93
C GLU A 146 2.58 -3.32 -8.20
N ALA A 147 3.70 -3.90 -8.64
CA ALA A 147 4.36 -4.99 -7.91
C ALA A 147 4.82 -4.55 -6.51
N GLY A 148 5.30 -3.32 -6.38
CA GLY A 148 5.66 -2.73 -5.09
C GLY A 148 4.44 -2.56 -4.16
N PHE A 149 3.33 -2.07 -4.66
CA PHE A 149 2.09 -1.94 -3.87
C PHE A 149 1.52 -3.30 -3.45
N MET A 150 1.56 -4.30 -4.34
CA MET A 150 1.15 -5.67 -4.01
C MET A 150 2.08 -6.29 -2.94
N ALA A 151 3.39 -6.03 -3.01
CA ALA A 151 4.34 -6.43 -1.97
C ALA A 151 3.98 -5.81 -0.62
N LEU A 152 3.67 -4.50 -0.58
CA LEU A 152 3.26 -3.83 0.65
C LEU A 152 1.95 -4.38 1.21
N THR A 153 1.02 -4.82 0.37
CA THR A 153 -0.20 -5.51 0.83
C THR A 153 0.13 -6.79 1.59
N ILE A 154 1.15 -7.55 1.14
CA ILE A 154 1.65 -8.73 1.86
C ILE A 154 2.35 -8.32 3.17
N VAL A 155 3.25 -7.33 3.14
CA VAL A 155 3.95 -6.83 4.34
C VAL A 155 2.96 -6.40 5.43
N ASN A 156 1.89 -5.70 5.04
CA ASN A 156 0.83 -5.27 5.98
C ASN A 156 0.03 -6.44 6.57
N ALA A 157 -0.03 -7.54 5.84
CA ALA A 157 -0.75 -8.74 6.29
C ALA A 157 0.08 -9.65 7.20
N GLU A 158 1.36 -9.38 7.44
CA GLU A 158 2.20 -10.15 8.35
C GLU A 158 1.81 -9.90 9.82
N LEU A 159 1.73 -10.98 10.62
CA LEU A 159 1.26 -10.91 12.01
C LEU A 159 2.21 -10.17 12.97
N ASP A 160 3.49 -10.01 12.59
CA ASP A 160 4.52 -9.44 13.46
C ASP A 160 4.74 -7.91 13.27
N ASN A 161 4.00 -7.27 12.35
CA ASN A 161 4.14 -5.84 12.12
C ASN A 161 3.32 -5.02 13.13
N GLY A 162 3.85 -4.89 14.34
CA GLY A 162 3.26 -4.07 15.43
C GLY A 162 3.36 -2.56 15.23
N ASN A 163 3.68 -2.06 14.03
CA ASN A 163 3.82 -0.64 13.73
C ASN A 163 3.05 -0.25 12.48
N VAL A 164 2.76 1.03 12.35
CA VAL A 164 2.10 1.76 11.25
C VAL A 164 1.91 0.95 9.97
N ALA A 165 0.67 0.80 9.52
CA ALA A 165 0.40 0.07 8.29
C ALA A 165 1.27 0.62 7.15
N ALA A 166 2.05 -0.25 6.48
CA ALA A 166 2.95 0.17 5.41
C ALA A 166 2.20 0.89 4.28
N GLN A 167 0.90 0.63 4.14
CA GLN A 167 0.01 1.31 3.22
C GLN A 167 -0.22 2.78 3.62
N ASP A 168 -0.47 3.07 4.90
CA ASP A 168 -0.67 4.45 5.39
C ASP A 168 0.62 5.26 5.23
N LEU A 169 1.77 4.63 5.48
CA LEU A 169 3.08 5.23 5.30
C LEU A 169 3.33 5.58 3.83
N THR A 170 3.07 4.64 2.92
CA THR A 170 3.22 4.85 1.47
C THR A 170 2.31 5.96 0.98
N GLN A 171 1.05 5.92 1.38
CA GLN A 171 0.07 6.94 1.00
C GLN A 171 0.50 8.33 1.48
N LEU A 172 0.95 8.47 2.73
CA LEU A 172 1.40 9.75 3.26
C LEU A 172 2.63 10.28 2.53
N ILE A 173 3.58 9.40 2.18
CA ILE A 173 4.75 9.77 1.38
C ILE A 173 4.32 10.26 -0.01
N GLU A 174 3.40 9.58 -0.69
CA GLU A 174 2.89 9.99 -1.99
C GLU A 174 2.17 11.34 -1.96
N GLU A 175 1.36 11.57 -0.93
CA GLU A 175 0.66 12.82 -0.72
C GLU A 175 1.65 13.99 -0.57
N ILE A 176 2.68 13.82 0.26
CA ILE A 176 3.73 14.83 0.46
C ILE A 176 4.57 15.02 -0.81
N MET A 177 4.98 13.93 -1.48
CA MET A 177 5.75 14.02 -2.73
C MET A 177 4.97 14.72 -3.84
N THR A 178 3.65 14.56 -3.86
CA THR A 178 2.76 15.28 -4.76
C THR A 178 2.80 16.79 -4.49
N ILE A 179 2.72 17.21 -3.22
CA ILE A 179 2.86 18.63 -2.82
C ILE A 179 4.24 19.16 -3.27
N VAL A 180 5.31 18.40 -3.03
CA VAL A 180 6.68 18.78 -3.41
C VAL A 180 6.82 18.98 -4.90
N LYS A 181 6.35 18.01 -5.70
CA LYS A 181 6.39 18.04 -7.16
C LYS A 181 5.75 19.31 -7.72
N TYR A 182 4.53 19.62 -7.29
CA TYR A 182 3.79 20.78 -7.80
C TYR A 182 4.27 22.11 -7.21
N SER A 183 4.74 22.14 -5.96
CA SER A 183 5.18 23.36 -5.31
C SER A 183 6.56 23.82 -5.76
N LEU A 184 7.47 22.88 -6.05
CA LEU A 184 8.82 23.18 -6.56
C LEU A 184 8.91 23.18 -8.07
N GLU A 185 7.84 22.75 -8.78
CA GLU A 185 7.78 22.61 -10.24
C GLU A 185 8.92 21.72 -10.80
N ILE A 186 9.21 20.61 -10.09
CA ILE A 186 10.28 19.69 -10.44
C ILE A 186 9.72 18.36 -10.97
N SER A 187 10.48 17.73 -11.86
CA SER A 187 10.27 16.33 -12.20
C SER A 187 10.96 15.46 -11.12
N LEU A 188 10.24 14.49 -10.62
CA LEU A 188 10.77 13.53 -9.64
C LEU A 188 11.37 12.35 -10.43
N ASP A 189 12.69 12.29 -10.48
CA ASP A 189 13.43 11.18 -11.05
C ASP A 189 13.89 10.25 -9.92
N ASP A 190 13.49 8.99 -9.98
CA ASP A 190 13.80 7.99 -8.95
C ASP A 190 15.27 7.62 -8.91
N GLU A 191 16.02 7.84 -9.99
CA GLU A 191 17.46 7.61 -10.04
C GLU A 191 18.25 8.79 -9.45
N ASP A 192 17.59 9.95 -9.20
CA ASP A 192 18.25 11.10 -8.59
C ASP A 192 18.54 10.84 -7.11
N ILE A 193 19.83 10.89 -6.77
CA ILE A 193 20.31 10.65 -5.39
C ILE A 193 19.73 11.64 -4.36
N TYR A 194 19.36 12.87 -4.77
CA TYR A 194 18.75 13.85 -3.86
C TYR A 194 17.28 13.52 -3.61
N VAL A 195 16.58 13.02 -4.63
CA VAL A 195 15.20 12.51 -4.50
C VAL A 195 15.19 11.27 -3.59
N GLN A 196 16.07 10.31 -3.83
CA GLN A 196 16.18 9.10 -3.01
C GLN A 196 16.51 9.41 -1.53
N ARG A 197 17.44 10.34 -1.30
CA ARG A 197 17.76 10.79 0.07
C ARG A 197 16.58 11.48 0.73
N PHE A 198 15.88 12.34 0.00
CA PHE A 198 14.70 12.99 0.54
C PHE A 198 13.62 11.97 0.90
N ILE A 199 13.32 10.99 0.03
CA ILE A 199 12.34 9.93 0.31
C ILE A 199 12.74 9.13 1.54
N THR A 200 14.02 8.75 1.68
CA THR A 200 14.49 8.03 2.87
C THR A 200 14.24 8.82 4.16
N HIS A 201 14.50 10.11 4.14
CA HIS A 201 14.26 10.98 5.29
C HIS A 201 12.77 11.25 5.51
N LEU A 202 12.01 11.42 4.44
CA LEU A 202 10.57 11.60 4.48
C LEU A 202 9.87 10.39 5.10
N LYS A 203 10.37 9.17 4.85
CA LYS A 203 9.85 7.96 5.46
C LYS A 203 9.88 8.02 6.99
N PHE A 204 11.04 8.34 7.59
CA PHE A 204 11.15 8.47 9.05
C PHE A 204 10.28 9.61 9.61
N PHE A 205 10.13 10.68 8.87
CA PHE A 205 9.23 11.77 9.23
C PHE A 205 7.76 11.29 9.22
N CYS A 206 7.32 10.62 8.15
CA CYS A 206 5.97 10.07 8.04
C CYS A 206 5.66 9.00 9.10
N GLU A 207 6.64 8.15 9.46
CA GLU A 207 6.49 7.20 10.56
C GLU A 207 6.18 7.93 11.89
N ARG A 208 6.87 9.03 12.19
CA ARG A 208 6.58 9.85 13.38
C ARG A 208 5.20 10.50 13.33
N VAL A 209 4.82 11.05 12.17
CA VAL A 209 3.48 11.63 11.97
C VAL A 209 2.38 10.60 12.24
N LEU A 210 2.56 9.36 11.80
CA LEU A 210 1.57 8.29 11.94
C LEU A 210 1.55 7.66 13.34
N THR A 211 2.68 7.70 14.07
CA THR A 211 2.77 7.18 15.44
C THR A 211 2.55 8.23 16.52
N ASP A 212 2.40 9.50 16.13
CA ASP A 212 2.28 10.66 17.05
C ASP A 212 3.44 10.72 18.09
N THR A 213 4.61 10.21 17.71
CA THR A 213 5.81 10.29 18.54
C THR A 213 6.51 11.62 18.27
N GLY A 214 6.04 12.68 18.95
CA GLY A 214 6.60 14.03 18.82
C GLY A 214 8.08 14.09 19.18
N HIS A 215 8.83 15.00 18.54
CA HIS A 215 10.22 15.30 18.86
C HIS A 215 10.33 16.29 20.04
N GLN A 216 11.42 16.14 20.81
CA GLN A 216 11.87 17.19 21.71
C GLN A 216 12.36 18.38 20.87
N GLU A 217 11.84 19.56 21.15
CA GLU A 217 12.27 20.80 20.51
C GLU A 217 13.74 21.09 20.89
N LEU A 218 14.58 21.28 19.90
CA LEU A 218 15.89 21.91 20.09
C LEU A 218 15.71 23.43 19.96
N ASP A 219 16.27 24.17 20.90
CA ASP A 219 16.15 25.63 21.01
C ASP A 219 17.11 26.35 20.02
N ASP A 220 16.95 26.14 18.71
CA ASP A 220 17.82 26.75 17.68
C ASP A 220 17.00 27.56 16.64
N ASN A 221 16.25 28.54 17.15
CA ASN A 221 15.38 29.42 16.35
C ASN A 221 16.16 30.25 15.32
N ASP A 222 17.42 30.64 15.62
CA ASP A 222 18.22 31.53 14.76
C ASP A 222 18.58 30.86 13.43
N MET A 223 18.85 29.57 13.44
CA MET A 223 19.21 28.80 12.24
C MET A 223 18.00 28.61 11.31
N PHE A 224 16.82 28.41 11.88
CA PHE A 224 15.59 28.27 11.10
C PHE A 224 15.21 29.54 10.36
N ASP A 225 15.35 30.70 11.00
CA ASP A 225 15.08 32.00 10.38
C ASP A 225 16.06 32.31 9.22
N LEU A 226 17.31 31.93 9.36
CA LEU A 226 18.27 32.02 8.26
C LEU A 226 17.88 31.15 7.05
N LEU A 227 17.36 29.93 7.29
CA LEU A 227 16.92 29.03 6.21
C LEU A 227 15.70 29.56 5.48
N LYS A 228 14.74 30.19 6.16
CA LYS A 228 13.57 30.85 5.56
C LYS A 228 13.99 31.91 4.54
N ILE A 229 15.00 32.72 4.90
CA ILE A 229 15.53 33.78 4.05
C ILE A 229 16.34 33.20 2.88
N LYS A 230 17.18 32.20 3.14
CA LYS A 230 18.09 31.63 2.15
C LYS A 230 17.40 30.73 1.13
N TYR A 231 16.34 30.01 1.53
CA TYR A 231 15.63 29.05 0.71
C TYR A 231 14.11 29.28 0.70
N PRO A 232 13.62 30.45 0.26
CA PRO A 232 12.22 30.84 0.41
C PRO A 232 11.23 29.86 -0.25
N SER A 233 11.54 29.33 -1.45
CA SER A 233 10.66 28.38 -2.14
C SER A 233 10.62 26.99 -1.47
N ALA A 234 11.73 26.53 -0.90
CA ALA A 234 11.74 25.29 -0.13
C ALA A 234 10.94 25.47 1.17
N TYR A 235 11.09 26.60 1.84
CA TYR A 235 10.31 26.91 3.04
C TYR A 235 8.80 27.07 2.72
N GLU A 236 8.43 27.70 1.61
CA GLU A 236 7.04 27.77 1.17
C GLU A 236 6.45 26.37 0.95
N THR A 237 7.22 25.47 0.33
CA THR A 237 6.80 24.08 0.16
C THR A 237 6.65 23.36 1.50
N THR A 238 7.59 23.56 2.44
CA THR A 238 7.49 23.04 3.81
C THR A 238 6.21 23.55 4.48
N THR A 239 5.88 24.82 4.35
CA THR A 239 4.66 25.40 4.91
C THR A 239 3.40 24.74 4.34
N LYS A 240 3.36 24.43 3.04
CA LYS A 240 2.24 23.69 2.43
C LYS A 240 2.12 22.27 3.00
N ILE A 241 3.24 21.59 3.21
CA ILE A 241 3.27 20.25 3.84
C ILE A 241 2.73 20.32 5.27
N THR A 242 3.20 21.28 6.07
CA THR A 242 2.77 21.40 7.47
C THR A 242 1.28 21.75 7.59
N GLN A 243 0.78 22.63 6.72
CA GLN A 243 -0.65 22.95 6.66
C GLN A 243 -1.49 21.72 6.27
N TYR A 244 -1.04 20.96 5.29
CA TYR A 244 -1.68 19.72 4.87
C TYR A 244 -1.77 18.71 6.02
N LEU A 245 -0.67 18.45 6.72
CA LEU A 245 -0.63 17.52 7.86
C LEU A 245 -1.52 17.99 9.03
N LYS A 246 -1.56 19.28 9.30
CA LYS A 246 -2.45 19.85 10.31
C LYS A 246 -3.93 19.65 9.96
N GLN A 247 -4.29 19.83 8.69
CA GLN A 247 -5.68 19.72 8.23
C GLN A 247 -6.17 18.28 8.12
N THR A 248 -5.32 17.38 7.63
CA THR A 248 -5.73 16.00 7.32
C THR A 248 -5.48 15.01 8.44
N ARG A 249 -4.47 15.27 9.28
CA ARG A 249 -4.01 14.32 10.33
C ARG A 249 -3.92 14.94 11.72
N ASN A 250 -4.33 16.23 11.86
CA ASN A 250 -4.23 16.99 13.12
C ASN A 250 -2.81 16.97 13.73
N TYR A 251 -1.77 16.78 12.89
CA TYR A 251 -0.37 16.75 13.31
C TYR A 251 0.25 18.15 13.25
N GLN A 252 0.85 18.58 14.36
CA GLN A 252 1.54 19.87 14.44
C GLN A 252 3.05 19.62 14.32
N THR A 253 3.62 20.06 13.20
CA THR A 253 5.04 19.94 12.89
C THR A 253 5.85 20.90 13.77
N SER A 254 6.94 20.40 14.39
CA SER A 254 7.88 21.23 15.14
C SER A 254 8.74 22.09 14.22
N ASP A 255 9.39 23.11 14.77
CA ASP A 255 10.34 23.96 14.01
C ASP A 255 11.53 23.15 13.49
N ASP A 256 12.03 22.17 14.26
CA ASP A 256 13.08 21.27 13.83
C ASP A 256 12.68 20.43 12.64
N GLU A 257 11.47 19.91 12.62
CA GLU A 257 10.94 19.14 11.49
C GLU A 257 10.76 20.01 10.25
N GLN A 258 10.29 21.25 10.42
CA GLN A 258 10.19 22.20 9.32
C GLN A 258 11.57 22.60 8.78
N MET A 259 12.54 22.84 9.65
CA MET A 259 13.93 23.12 9.29
C MET A 259 14.52 21.94 8.49
N TYR A 260 14.32 20.74 8.98
CA TYR A 260 14.77 19.51 8.35
C TYR A 260 14.19 19.31 6.93
N LEU A 261 12.87 19.43 6.78
CA LEU A 261 12.21 19.38 5.47
C LEU A 261 12.75 20.47 4.53
N THR A 262 12.89 21.70 5.02
CA THR A 262 13.35 22.84 4.22
C THR A 262 14.76 22.62 3.67
N ILE A 263 15.67 22.08 4.48
CA ILE A 263 17.05 21.74 4.05
C ILE A 263 17.04 20.71 2.93
N HIS A 264 16.26 19.63 3.09
CA HIS A 264 16.21 18.56 2.09
C HIS A 264 15.57 19.02 0.77
N LEU A 265 14.48 19.78 0.85
CA LEU A 265 13.80 20.36 -0.32
C LEU A 265 14.70 21.37 -1.07
N SER A 266 15.49 22.16 -0.34
CA SER A 266 16.43 23.10 -0.95
C SER A 266 17.51 22.43 -1.80
N ARG A 267 17.94 21.23 -1.41
CA ARG A 267 18.94 20.45 -2.16
C ARG A 267 18.37 19.85 -3.45
N MET A 268 17.11 19.42 -3.42
CA MET A 268 16.42 18.91 -4.61
C MET A 268 16.26 19.99 -5.67
N LYS A 269 15.83 21.21 -5.28
CA LYS A 269 15.60 22.32 -6.21
C LYS A 269 16.90 22.85 -6.84
N ARG A 270 18.01 22.85 -6.11
CA ARG A 270 19.28 23.42 -6.60
C ARG A 270 19.81 22.72 -7.83
N LYS A 271 19.65 21.41 -7.94
CA LYS A 271 20.11 20.61 -9.09
C LYS A 271 19.28 20.84 -10.36
N VAL A 272 17.97 21.10 -10.20
CA VAL A 272 17.10 21.40 -11.36
C VAL A 272 17.48 22.70 -12.04
N ASN A 273 18.07 23.65 -11.31
CA ASN A 273 18.53 24.94 -11.86
C ASN A 273 19.99 24.88 -12.43
N GLU A 274 20.71 23.80 -12.22
CA GLU A 274 22.09 23.59 -12.71
C GLU A 274 22.17 22.73 -14.01
N ASN A 275 21.03 22.17 -14.47
CA ASN A 275 20.84 21.48 -15.76
C ASN A 275 19.97 22.32 -16.70
#